data_31e92adc49d8d404e0aa0d9a45501b36
#
_entry.id   31e92adc49d8d404e0aa0d9a45501b36
#
_cell.length_a   1.000
_cell.length_b   1.000
_cell.length_c   1.000
_cell.angle_alpha   90.00
_cell.angle_beta   90.00
_cell.angle_gamma   90.00
#
_symmetry.space_group_name_H-M   'P 1'
#
loop_
_entity.id
_entity.type
_entity.pdbx_description
1 polymer ?
#
loop_
_entity_poly.entity_id
_entity_poly.type
_entity_poly.pdbx_seq_one_letter_code
_entity_poly.pdbx_strand_id
1 'polypeptide(L)'
;MSKERKRLEKYEERLRIYARDHGICQACGKLVPIDGFEVAHRICSSVANYKRFGAEVIDHPLNKATTHPGRCNSAMNCGFRPDECRRIVESIERSKDGS
;
A
#
# COMPACT_ATOMS: atom_id res chain seq x y z
N MET A 1 -7.58 19.46 -11.87
CA MET A 1 -6.18 19.33 -11.49
C MET A 1 -5.34 18.92 -12.69
N SER A 2 -4.14 19.49 -12.80
CA SER A 2 -3.21 19.11 -13.86
C SER A 2 -2.65 17.71 -13.60
N LYS A 3 -2.22 17.06 -14.69
CA LYS A 3 -1.57 15.74 -14.59
C LYS A 3 -0.29 15.81 -13.75
N GLU A 4 0.42 16.93 -13.82
CA GLU A 4 1.65 17.15 -13.07
C GLU A 4 1.40 17.15 -11.56
N ARG A 5 0.31 17.78 -11.12
CA ARG A 5 -0.05 17.85 -9.71
C ARG A 5 -0.38 16.46 -9.17
N LYS A 6 -1.10 15.65 -9.95
CA LYS A 6 -1.41 14.28 -9.57
C LYS A 6 -0.16 13.41 -9.44
N ARG A 7 0.82 13.61 -10.32
CA ARG A 7 2.09 12.90 -10.26
C ARG A 7 2.87 13.25 -8.99
N LEU A 8 2.89 14.54 -8.65
CA LEU A 8 3.57 15.00 -7.43
C LEU A 8 2.92 14.43 -6.18
N GLU A 9 1.60 14.42 -6.12
CA GLU A 9 0.87 13.86 -4.99
C GLU A 9 1.17 12.37 -4.80
N LYS A 10 1.18 11.60 -5.89
CA LYS A 10 1.53 10.18 -5.84
C LYS A 10 2.97 9.96 -5.40
N TYR A 11 3.87 10.78 -5.89
CA TYR A 11 5.29 10.70 -5.53
C TYR A 11 5.48 11.00 -4.05
N GLU A 12 4.83 12.04 -3.54
CA GLU A 12 4.89 12.39 -2.13
C GLU A 12 4.32 11.30 -1.24
N GLU A 13 3.21 10.68 -1.64
CA GLU A 13 2.64 9.56 -0.91
C GLU A 13 3.61 8.39 -0.85
N ARG A 14 4.23 8.05 -1.97
CA ARG A 14 5.23 6.98 -2.02
C ARG A 14 6.39 7.24 -1.05
N LEU A 15 6.88 8.45 -1.02
CA LEU A 15 7.96 8.83 -0.12
C LEU A 15 7.54 8.75 1.35
N ARG A 16 6.31 9.14 1.66
CA ARG A 16 5.78 9.02 3.02
C ARG A 16 5.68 7.57 3.47
N ILE A 17 5.23 6.69 2.57
CA ILE A 17 5.16 5.26 2.86
C ILE A 17 6.57 4.70 3.08
N TYR A 18 7.52 5.07 2.23
CA TYR A 18 8.91 4.67 2.37
C TYR A 18 9.49 5.11 3.73
N ALA A 19 9.24 6.37 4.11
CA ALA A 19 9.72 6.90 5.38
C ALA A 19 9.04 6.21 6.57
N ARG A 20 7.73 5.99 6.50
CA ARG A 20 6.98 5.26 7.54
C ARG A 20 7.57 3.87 7.77
N ASP A 21 7.97 3.21 6.70
CA ASP A 21 8.51 1.85 6.73
C ASP A 21 10.03 1.84 6.97
N HIS A 22 10.62 3.02 7.19
CA HIS A 22 12.07 3.18 7.46
C HIS A 22 12.96 2.61 6.35
N GLY A 23 12.48 2.64 5.11
CA GLY A 23 13.22 2.09 3.97
C GLY A 23 13.39 0.58 4.00
N ILE A 24 12.55 -0.11 4.78
CA ILE A 24 12.63 -1.56 4.94
C ILE A 24 11.51 -2.22 4.14
N CYS A 25 11.87 -3.23 3.34
CA CYS A 25 10.90 -4.03 2.62
C CYS A 25 10.01 -4.78 3.60
N GLN A 26 8.71 -4.56 3.51
CA GLN A 26 7.76 -5.18 4.44
C GLN A 26 7.52 -6.66 4.13
N ALA A 27 8.01 -7.15 2.99
CA ALA A 27 7.91 -8.56 2.63
C ALA A 27 9.09 -9.37 3.14
N CYS A 28 10.33 -8.87 3.00
CA CYS A 28 11.52 -9.63 3.36
C CYS A 28 12.31 -9.07 4.56
N GLY A 29 11.98 -7.87 5.01
CA GLY A 29 12.63 -7.24 6.17
C GLY A 29 13.98 -6.63 5.90
N LYS A 30 14.42 -6.55 4.65
CA LYS A 30 15.72 -5.98 4.29
C LYS A 30 15.57 -4.56 3.75
N LEU A 31 16.65 -3.79 3.80
CA LEU A 31 16.66 -2.42 3.30
C LEU A 31 16.40 -2.38 1.79
N VAL A 32 15.68 -1.36 1.35
CA VAL A 32 15.39 -1.10 -0.07
C VAL A 32 15.90 0.30 -0.40
N PRO A 33 16.65 0.48 -1.49
CA PRO A 33 17.12 1.81 -1.87
C PRO A 33 15.95 2.72 -2.30
N ILE A 34 16.07 4.00 -1.97
CA ILE A 34 15.03 5.00 -2.26
C ILE A 34 14.77 5.17 -3.77
N ASP A 35 15.75 4.85 -4.59
CA ASP A 35 15.63 4.93 -6.05
C ASP A 35 15.18 3.63 -6.70
N GLY A 36 14.90 2.61 -5.91
CA GLY A 36 14.52 1.29 -6.42
C GLY A 36 13.39 0.61 -5.67
N PHE A 37 12.69 1.32 -4.78
CA PHE A 37 11.59 0.70 -4.07
C PHE A 37 10.29 0.73 -4.87
N GLU A 38 9.40 -0.18 -4.53
CA GLU A 38 8.03 -0.14 -5.03
C GLU A 38 7.05 -0.07 -3.86
N VAL A 39 5.84 0.39 -4.13
CA VAL A 39 4.74 0.38 -3.16
C VAL A 39 3.76 -0.70 -3.58
N ALA A 40 3.64 -1.72 -2.74
CA ALA A 40 2.75 -2.83 -2.98
C ALA A 40 1.40 -2.60 -2.32
N HIS A 41 0.33 -2.99 -3.00
CA HIS A 41 -1.00 -3.05 -2.39
C HIS A 41 -1.17 -4.41 -1.72
N ARG A 42 -1.59 -4.43 -0.46
CA ARG A 42 -1.88 -5.68 0.23
C ARG A 42 -3.16 -6.31 -0.30
N ILE A 43 -4.23 -5.52 -0.40
CA ILE A 43 -5.42 -5.91 -1.16
C ILE A 43 -5.19 -5.36 -2.57
N CYS A 44 -5.11 -6.26 -3.54
CA CYS A 44 -4.75 -5.94 -4.92
C CYS A 44 -5.69 -4.89 -5.52
N SER A 45 -5.14 -3.97 -6.33
CA SER A 45 -5.90 -2.91 -6.98
C SER A 45 -6.63 -3.36 -8.25
N SER A 46 -7.22 -4.54 -8.20
CA SER A 46 -8.02 -5.06 -9.31
C SER A 46 -9.40 -4.41 -9.35
N VAL A 47 -10.03 -4.46 -10.53
CA VAL A 47 -11.40 -3.94 -10.70
C VAL A 47 -12.35 -4.61 -9.71
N ALA A 48 -12.23 -5.93 -9.56
CA ALA A 48 -13.08 -6.69 -8.64
C ALA A 48 -12.92 -6.21 -7.20
N ASN A 49 -11.68 -5.95 -6.77
CA ASN A 49 -11.43 -5.49 -5.42
C ASN A 49 -11.88 -4.04 -5.19
N TYR A 50 -11.77 -3.19 -6.19
CA TYR A 50 -12.36 -1.84 -6.09
C TYR A 50 -13.87 -1.89 -5.91
N LYS A 51 -14.53 -2.80 -6.60
CA LYS A 51 -15.98 -2.99 -6.44
C LYS A 51 -16.34 -3.52 -5.07
N ARG A 52 -15.53 -4.46 -4.55
CA ARG A 52 -15.80 -5.13 -3.28
C ARG A 52 -15.48 -4.26 -2.07
N PHE A 53 -14.33 -3.60 -2.07
CA PHE A 53 -13.81 -2.87 -0.91
C PHE A 53 -13.94 -1.35 -1.04
N GLY A 54 -13.96 -0.83 -2.26
CA GLY A 54 -14.00 0.61 -2.53
C GLY A 54 -12.61 1.23 -2.57
N ALA A 55 -12.53 2.38 -3.25
CA ALA A 55 -11.26 3.11 -3.40
C ALA A 55 -10.70 3.56 -2.06
N GLU A 56 -11.55 3.87 -1.09
CA GLU A 56 -11.10 4.28 0.24
C GLU A 56 -10.21 3.24 0.91
N VAL A 57 -10.50 1.95 0.71
CA VAL A 57 -9.70 0.86 1.26
C VAL A 57 -8.49 0.58 0.37
N ILE A 58 -8.73 0.39 -0.93
CA ILE A 58 -7.66 -0.02 -1.86
C ILE A 58 -6.55 1.02 -1.91
N ASP A 59 -6.90 2.30 -1.99
CA ASP A 59 -5.93 3.38 -2.13
C ASP A 59 -5.43 3.94 -0.80
N HIS A 60 -5.88 3.41 0.31
CA HIS A 60 -5.48 3.89 1.64
C HIS A 60 -4.02 3.52 1.94
N PRO A 61 -3.25 4.43 2.58
CA PRO A 61 -1.86 4.14 2.94
C PRO A 61 -1.66 2.87 3.76
N LEU A 62 -2.60 2.51 4.63
CA LEU A 62 -2.53 1.29 5.43
C LEU A 62 -2.64 0.02 4.58
N ASN A 63 -3.16 0.14 3.35
CA ASN A 63 -3.19 -0.98 2.40
C ASN A 63 -1.92 -1.04 1.54
N LYS A 64 -0.97 -0.16 1.78
CA LYS A 64 0.25 -0.03 0.98
C LYS A 64 1.48 -0.27 1.82
N ALA A 65 2.52 -0.84 1.20
CA ALA A 65 3.77 -1.16 1.89
C ALA A 65 4.95 -0.99 0.95
N THR A 66 6.08 -0.57 1.53
CA THR A 66 7.36 -0.48 0.81
C THR A 66 7.88 -1.88 0.54
N THR A 67 8.30 -2.16 -0.68
CA THR A 67 8.85 -3.46 -1.04
C THR A 67 9.97 -3.33 -2.08
N HIS A 68 10.76 -4.40 -2.21
CA HIS A 68 11.56 -4.60 -3.41
C HIS A 68 10.65 -4.88 -4.59
N PRO A 69 11.06 -4.53 -5.82
CA PRO A 69 10.30 -4.90 -7.02
C PRO A 69 10.20 -6.42 -7.18
N GLY A 70 9.18 -6.87 -7.89
CA GLY A 70 9.04 -8.27 -8.25
C GLY A 70 8.49 -9.15 -7.15
N ARG A 71 9.28 -10.12 -6.69
CA ARG A 71 8.83 -11.13 -5.71
C ARG A 71 8.28 -10.55 -4.42
N CYS A 72 8.98 -9.56 -3.88
CA CYS A 72 8.55 -8.95 -2.62
C CYS A 72 7.22 -8.22 -2.79
N ASN A 73 7.05 -7.51 -3.89
CA ASN A 73 5.79 -6.85 -4.20
C ASN A 73 4.66 -7.87 -4.29
N SER A 74 4.87 -8.95 -5.05
CA SER A 74 3.87 -10.00 -5.21
C SER A 74 3.55 -10.69 -3.89
N ALA A 75 4.55 -10.89 -3.03
CA ALA A 75 4.37 -11.57 -1.75
C ALA A 75 3.49 -10.79 -0.78
N MET A 76 3.36 -9.47 -0.94
CA MET A 76 2.51 -8.65 -0.07
C MET A 76 1.02 -8.81 -0.36
N ASN A 77 0.66 -9.38 -1.51
CA ASN A 77 -0.73 -9.57 -1.89
C ASN A 77 -1.42 -10.57 -0.95
N CYS A 78 -2.43 -10.11 -0.24
CA CYS A 78 -3.20 -10.96 0.68
C CYS A 78 -4.54 -11.45 0.10
N GLY A 79 -4.68 -11.40 -1.24
CA GLY A 79 -5.95 -11.69 -1.91
C GLY A 79 -6.54 -13.08 -1.65
N PHE A 80 -5.72 -14.05 -1.26
CA PHE A 80 -6.16 -15.40 -0.94
C PHE A 80 -6.25 -15.65 0.57
N ARG A 81 -6.11 -14.61 1.38
CA ARG A 81 -6.14 -14.69 2.84
C ARG A 81 -7.20 -13.74 3.40
N PRO A 82 -8.46 -14.21 3.48
CA PRO A 82 -9.56 -13.34 3.90
C PRO A 82 -9.36 -12.68 5.27
N ASP A 83 -8.70 -13.38 6.19
CA ASP A 83 -8.46 -12.84 7.53
C ASP A 83 -7.52 -11.63 7.50
N GLU A 84 -6.50 -11.65 6.63
CA GLU A 84 -5.61 -10.52 6.48
C GLU A 84 -6.31 -9.33 5.83
N CYS A 85 -7.13 -9.58 4.82
CA CYS A 85 -7.93 -8.53 4.20
C CYS A 85 -8.85 -7.86 5.23
N ARG A 86 -9.49 -8.66 6.08
CA ARG A 86 -10.35 -8.16 7.14
C ARG A 86 -9.60 -7.27 8.12
N ARG A 87 -8.40 -7.69 8.54
CA ARG A 87 -7.56 -6.89 9.45
C ARG A 87 -7.18 -5.56 8.85
N ILE A 88 -6.88 -5.53 7.56
CA ILE A 88 -6.54 -4.28 6.86
C ILE A 88 -7.74 -3.36 6.86
N VAL A 89 -8.92 -3.85 6.49
CA VAL A 89 -10.15 -3.05 6.48
C VAL A 89 -10.44 -2.51 7.88
N GLU A 90 -10.34 -3.34 8.91
CA GLU A 90 -10.56 -2.93 10.30
C GLU A 90 -9.57 -1.85 10.73
N SER A 91 -8.30 -1.98 10.37
CA SER A 91 -7.27 -0.98 10.66
C SER A 91 -7.59 0.36 10.04
N ILE A 92 -8.06 0.34 8.78
CA ILE A 92 -8.45 1.56 8.07
C ILE A 92 -9.64 2.22 8.74
N GLU A 93 -10.65 1.44 9.10
CA GLU A 93 -11.84 1.96 9.78
C GLU A 93 -11.49 2.56 11.14
N ARG A 94 -10.61 1.90 11.91
CA ARG A 94 -10.15 2.43 13.19
C ARG A 94 -9.38 3.73 13.03
N SER A 95 -8.62 3.89 11.96
CA SER A 95 -7.87 5.11 11.71
C SER A 95 -8.79 6.31 11.48
N LYS A 96 -9.98 6.07 10.93
CA LYS A 96 -11.00 7.13 10.74
C LYS A 96 -11.61 7.54 12.07
N ASP A 97 -11.89 6.57 12.94
CA ASP A 97 -12.54 6.81 14.23
C ASP A 97 -11.58 7.40 15.26
N GLY A 98 -10.30 7.10 15.15
CA GLY A 98 -9.29 7.51 16.11
C GLY A 98 -8.62 8.84 15.81
N SER A 99 -9.02 9.51 14.76
CA SER A 99 -8.39 10.76 14.34
C SER A 99 -8.80 11.95 15.19
#